data_00772d34dce6e84240db45930e1f725a
#
_entry.id   00772d34dce6e84240db45930e1f725a
#
_cell.length_a   1.000
_cell.length_b   1.000
_cell.length_c   1.000
_cell.angle_alpha   90.00
_cell.angle_beta   90.00
_cell.angle_gamma   90.00
#
_symmetry.space_group_name_H-M   'P 1'
#
loop_
_entity.id
_entity.type
_entity.pdbx_description
1 polymer ?
#
loop_
_entity_poly.entity_id
_entity_poly.type
_entity_poly.pdbx_seq_one_letter_code
_entity_poly.pdbx_strand_id
1 'polypeptide(L)'
;MRIVVSAPPKSGNHWIGCLLSTIYELQWPTPGGHAATASPETLAAFVADGKFPDGSMFHHHTRFHRRLCDVIDAIPAHNVTIIRDPYDVFVSMYYWEQERSARGLGRDQPRPRHAMYGKPLDHEDVLAFLAEGFGPHIARANGWLHSGRAIPIRYEELHTDPVGALKRVTDQIEPVREERIIAALEACRAERVRQQDEKMAWHVRSARVGDSREKLSDVHLALFRERHADLIRSLGYEVR
;
A
#
# COMPACT_ATOMS: atom_id res chain seq x y z
N MET A 1 -1.71 19.32 -10.95
CA MET A 1 -2.40 18.23 -10.23
C MET A 1 -1.45 17.58 -9.22
N ARG A 2 -1.91 17.25 -8.03
CA ARG A 2 -1.17 16.48 -7.02
C ARG A 2 -1.96 15.25 -6.62
N ILE A 3 -1.28 14.12 -6.39
CA ILE A 3 -1.92 12.89 -5.88
C ILE A 3 -1.17 12.38 -4.65
N VAL A 4 -1.92 12.04 -3.62
CA VAL A 4 -1.44 11.36 -2.41
C VAL A 4 -1.98 9.94 -2.39
N VAL A 5 -1.14 8.96 -2.15
CA VAL A 5 -1.59 7.57 -1.91
C VAL A 5 -1.45 7.26 -0.42
N SER A 6 -2.59 7.17 0.26
CA SER A 6 -2.70 6.93 1.71
C SER A 6 -3.08 5.48 1.97
N ALA A 7 -2.11 4.59 2.14
CA ALA A 7 -2.42 3.17 2.28
C ALA A 7 -1.40 2.42 3.14
N PRO A 8 -1.77 1.27 3.74
CA PRO A 8 -0.83 0.46 4.52
C PRO A 8 0.28 -0.10 3.63
N PRO A 9 1.42 -0.49 4.23
CA PRO A 9 2.47 -1.20 3.52
C PRO A 9 1.94 -2.49 2.87
N LYS A 10 2.51 -2.87 1.74
CA LYS A 10 2.25 -4.15 1.03
C LYS A 10 0.85 -4.30 0.40
N SER A 11 0.08 -3.21 0.32
CA SER A 11 -1.23 -3.20 -0.33
C SER A 11 -1.17 -2.95 -1.84
N GLY A 12 0.00 -2.73 -2.44
CA GLY A 12 0.14 -2.42 -3.87
C GLY A 12 0.47 -0.94 -4.16
N ASN A 13 0.99 -0.20 -3.17
CA ASN A 13 1.30 1.24 -3.28
C ASN A 13 2.19 1.59 -4.47
N HIS A 14 3.21 0.76 -4.74
CA HIS A 14 4.09 0.98 -5.88
C HIS A 14 3.37 0.78 -7.22
N TRP A 15 2.47 -0.20 -7.30
CA TRP A 15 1.73 -0.45 -8.53
C TRP A 15 0.75 0.67 -8.84
N ILE A 16 -0.11 1.03 -7.88
CA ILE A 16 -1.03 2.16 -8.07
C ILE A 16 -0.27 3.49 -8.29
N GLY A 17 0.88 3.64 -7.64
CA GLY A 17 1.78 4.77 -7.85
C GLY A 17 2.30 4.85 -9.28
N CYS A 18 2.82 3.75 -9.83
CA CYS A 18 3.24 3.65 -11.22
C CYS A 18 2.09 3.97 -12.19
N LEU A 19 0.92 3.38 -11.95
CA LEU A 19 -0.26 3.57 -12.81
C LEU A 19 -0.72 5.03 -12.84
N LEU A 20 -0.94 5.64 -11.69
CA LEU A 20 -1.43 7.02 -11.60
C LEU A 20 -0.38 8.03 -12.08
N SER A 21 0.92 7.81 -11.76
CA SER A 21 1.97 8.69 -12.28
C SER A 21 2.10 8.61 -13.79
N THR A 22 1.91 7.44 -14.40
CA THR A 22 1.92 7.27 -15.85
C THR A 22 0.67 7.87 -16.50
N ILE A 23 -0.52 7.64 -15.91
CA ILE A 23 -1.77 8.19 -16.42
C ILE A 23 -1.75 9.71 -16.45
N TYR A 24 -1.26 10.36 -15.40
CA TYR A 24 -1.30 11.82 -15.27
C TYR A 24 0.03 12.51 -15.53
N GLU A 25 1.07 11.77 -15.96
CA GLU A 25 2.43 12.27 -16.20
C GLU A 25 3.03 12.99 -14.99
N LEU A 26 2.80 12.41 -13.79
CA LEU A 26 3.27 12.99 -12.54
C LEU A 26 4.67 12.52 -12.20
N GLN A 27 5.47 13.42 -11.62
CA GLN A 27 6.75 13.05 -11.03
C GLN A 27 6.53 12.19 -9.77
N TRP A 28 7.05 10.95 -9.79
CA TRP A 28 6.97 10.02 -8.67
C TRP A 28 8.27 9.22 -8.50
N PRO A 29 8.83 9.15 -7.29
CA PRO A 29 8.42 9.93 -6.11
C PRO A 29 8.58 11.44 -6.34
N THR A 30 7.84 12.24 -5.54
CA THR A 30 8.03 13.71 -5.56
C THR A 30 9.50 14.06 -5.27
N PRO A 31 10.01 15.23 -5.73
CA PRO A 31 11.39 15.67 -5.48
C PRO A 31 11.82 15.66 -4.02
N GLY A 32 10.88 15.82 -3.08
CA GLY A 32 11.12 15.72 -1.65
C GLY A 32 11.26 14.29 -1.11
N GLY A 33 11.11 13.26 -1.97
CA GLY A 33 11.20 11.85 -1.61
C GLY A 33 9.91 11.26 -1.02
N HIS A 34 10.04 10.23 -0.22
CA HIS A 34 8.89 9.55 0.39
C HIS A 34 8.60 10.09 1.80
N ALA A 35 7.42 10.62 2.00
CA ALA A 35 6.90 10.87 3.36
C ALA A 35 6.44 9.53 3.97
N ALA A 36 7.36 8.65 4.33
CA ALA A 36 7.06 7.28 4.79
C ALA A 36 6.21 7.24 6.07
N THR A 37 6.28 8.29 6.89
CA THR A 37 5.47 8.48 8.09
C THR A 37 5.12 9.96 8.20
N ALA A 38 4.02 10.36 7.60
CA ALA A 38 3.56 11.73 7.72
C ALA A 38 2.68 11.84 8.98
N SER A 39 3.09 12.68 9.95
CA SER A 39 2.13 13.34 10.84
C SER A 39 1.50 14.52 10.09
N PRO A 40 0.39 15.10 10.58
CA PRO A 40 -0.15 16.32 9.99
C PRO A 40 0.90 17.44 9.91
N GLU A 41 1.72 17.60 10.94
CA GLU A 41 2.78 18.62 11.05
C GLU A 41 3.90 18.36 10.04
N THR A 42 4.36 17.11 9.90
CA THR A 42 5.41 16.75 8.92
C THR A 42 4.91 16.89 7.48
N LEU A 43 3.65 16.59 7.21
CA LEU A 43 3.06 16.82 5.89
C LEU A 43 2.93 18.31 5.59
N ALA A 44 2.45 19.11 6.56
CA ALA A 44 2.35 20.55 6.41
C ALA A 44 3.72 21.20 6.13
N ALA A 45 4.75 20.81 6.87
CA ALA A 45 6.12 21.24 6.62
C ALA A 45 6.63 20.80 5.23
N PHE A 46 6.37 19.55 4.84
CA PHE A 46 6.75 19.01 3.53
C PHE A 46 6.13 19.83 2.37
N VAL A 47 4.88 20.24 2.52
CA VAL A 47 4.18 21.10 1.56
C VAL A 47 4.76 22.51 1.57
N ALA A 48 4.95 23.11 2.77
CA ALA A 48 5.47 24.46 2.94
C ALA A 48 6.90 24.61 2.38
N ASP A 49 7.73 23.56 2.50
CA ASP A 49 9.10 23.50 1.96
C ASP A 49 9.14 23.31 0.42
N GLY A 50 7.98 23.29 -0.26
CA GLY A 50 7.90 23.06 -1.71
C GLY A 50 8.29 21.64 -2.15
N LYS A 51 8.36 20.69 -1.22
CA LYS A 51 8.74 19.29 -1.48
C LYS A 51 7.63 18.47 -2.16
N PHE A 52 6.43 19.03 -2.25
CA PHE A 52 5.29 18.46 -2.96
C PHE A 52 4.76 19.46 -4.02
N PRO A 53 5.52 19.68 -5.09
CA PRO A 53 5.14 20.62 -6.15
C PRO A 53 3.93 20.10 -6.94
N ASP A 54 3.29 20.99 -7.68
CA ASP A 54 2.30 20.59 -8.68
C ASP A 54 2.92 19.64 -9.72
N GLY A 55 2.11 18.77 -10.33
CA GLY A 55 2.63 17.74 -11.23
C GLY A 55 3.37 16.60 -10.52
N SER A 56 3.16 16.40 -9.23
CA SER A 56 3.85 15.33 -8.48
C SER A 56 2.94 14.48 -7.61
N MET A 57 3.47 13.34 -7.19
CA MET A 57 2.77 12.37 -6.36
C MET A 57 3.71 11.77 -5.31
N PHE A 58 3.17 11.41 -4.15
CA PHE A 58 3.84 10.58 -3.16
C PHE A 58 2.88 9.59 -2.49
N HIS A 59 3.44 8.59 -1.80
CA HIS A 59 2.67 7.69 -0.95
C HIS A 59 3.16 7.73 0.50
N HIS A 60 2.27 7.41 1.43
CA HIS A 60 2.59 7.27 2.84
C HIS A 60 1.80 6.13 3.51
N HIS A 61 2.28 5.70 4.68
CA HIS A 61 1.70 4.61 5.44
C HIS A 61 1.11 5.05 6.78
N THR A 62 0.74 6.32 6.90
CA THR A 62 0.18 6.89 8.12
C THR A 62 -1.24 6.39 8.35
N ARG A 63 -1.62 6.22 9.60
CA ARG A 63 -3.03 6.00 9.97
C ARG A 63 -3.89 7.18 9.51
N PHE A 64 -5.16 6.89 9.20
CA PHE A 64 -6.13 7.95 9.00
C PHE A 64 -6.16 8.87 10.23
N HIS A 65 -6.08 10.17 9.97
CA HIS A 65 -6.21 11.21 10.96
C HIS A 65 -6.84 12.44 10.31
N ARG A 66 -7.88 13.01 10.92
CA ARG A 66 -8.63 14.14 10.34
C ARG A 66 -7.72 15.30 9.95
N ARG A 67 -6.82 15.73 10.85
CA ARG A 67 -5.85 16.81 10.56
C ARG A 67 -4.94 16.54 9.36
N LEU A 68 -4.63 15.26 9.08
CA LEU A 68 -3.86 14.91 7.90
C LEU A 68 -4.64 15.19 6.61
N CYS A 69 -5.96 14.88 6.63
CA CYS A 69 -6.85 15.23 5.53
C CYS A 69 -6.99 16.74 5.38
N ASP A 70 -7.11 17.48 6.48
CA ASP A 70 -7.22 18.94 6.44
C ASP A 70 -5.98 19.57 5.75
N VAL A 71 -4.79 19.02 5.94
CA VAL A 71 -3.58 19.47 5.24
C VAL A 71 -3.65 19.11 3.74
N ILE A 72 -4.13 17.92 3.39
CA ILE A 72 -4.28 17.49 1.99
C ILE A 72 -5.34 18.35 1.28
N ASP A 73 -6.46 18.63 1.94
CA ASP A 73 -7.55 19.41 1.38
C ASP A 73 -7.23 20.90 1.24
N ALA A 74 -6.26 21.40 2.03
CA ALA A 74 -5.77 22.79 1.90
C ALA A 74 -4.93 23.03 0.64
N ILE A 75 -4.57 21.96 -0.07
CA ILE A 75 -3.85 21.99 -1.35
C ILE A 75 -4.69 21.29 -2.42
N PRO A 76 -4.58 21.67 -3.71
CA PRO A 76 -5.29 20.98 -4.79
C PRO A 76 -4.69 19.59 -5.03
N ALA A 77 -4.96 18.65 -4.12
CA ALA A 77 -4.47 17.27 -4.16
C ALA A 77 -5.61 16.27 -4.05
N HIS A 78 -5.55 15.21 -4.83
CA HIS A 78 -6.44 14.05 -4.73
C HIS A 78 -5.82 12.99 -3.83
N ASN A 79 -6.63 12.39 -2.97
CA ASN A 79 -6.18 11.32 -2.08
C ASN A 79 -6.76 9.98 -2.53
N VAL A 80 -5.91 8.98 -2.74
CA VAL A 80 -6.30 7.63 -3.17
C VAL A 80 -5.86 6.63 -2.09
N THR A 81 -6.68 5.62 -1.82
CA THR A 81 -6.30 4.52 -0.95
C THR A 81 -6.42 3.18 -1.66
N ILE A 82 -5.36 2.36 -1.59
CA ILE A 82 -5.40 1.00 -2.10
C ILE A 82 -5.52 -0.01 -0.96
N ILE A 83 -6.47 -0.92 -1.09
CA ILE A 83 -6.82 -1.94 -0.11
C ILE A 83 -6.52 -3.30 -0.70
N ARG A 84 -6.08 -4.23 0.12
CA ARG A 84 -5.75 -5.60 -0.27
C ARG A 84 -6.20 -6.58 0.81
N ASP A 85 -6.50 -7.81 0.41
CA ASP A 85 -6.78 -8.94 1.31
C ASP A 85 -5.72 -9.00 2.44
N PRO A 86 -6.14 -8.88 3.72
CA PRO A 86 -5.22 -8.88 4.85
C PRO A 86 -4.33 -10.12 4.94
N TYR A 87 -4.81 -11.28 4.50
CA TYR A 87 -4.02 -12.52 4.48
C TYR A 87 -2.85 -12.39 3.48
N ASP A 88 -3.13 -11.85 2.29
CA ASP A 88 -2.10 -11.59 1.28
C ASP A 88 -1.14 -10.48 1.69
N VAL A 89 -1.63 -9.45 2.41
CA VAL A 89 -0.78 -8.39 2.98
C VAL A 89 0.19 -8.97 4.00
N PHE A 90 -0.26 -9.85 4.90
CA PHE A 90 0.61 -10.50 5.88
C PHE A 90 1.70 -11.33 5.23
N VAL A 91 1.35 -12.21 4.29
CA VAL A 91 2.30 -13.04 3.54
C VAL A 91 3.30 -12.16 2.77
N SER A 92 2.82 -11.11 2.10
CA SER A 92 3.68 -10.16 1.40
C SER A 92 4.62 -9.41 2.34
N MET A 93 4.17 -9.07 3.55
CA MET A 93 4.98 -8.42 4.58
C MET A 93 6.05 -9.37 5.13
N TYR A 94 5.68 -10.60 5.44
CA TYR A 94 6.61 -11.62 5.91
C TYR A 94 7.78 -11.80 4.94
N TYR A 95 7.52 -12.09 3.66
CA TYR A 95 8.59 -12.28 2.68
C TYR A 95 9.41 -11.01 2.44
N TRP A 96 8.81 -9.85 2.52
CA TRP A 96 9.54 -8.59 2.39
C TRP A 96 10.49 -8.37 3.58
N GLU A 97 10.08 -8.74 4.80
CA GLU A 97 10.97 -8.66 5.97
C GLU A 97 12.07 -9.73 5.93
N GLN A 98 11.82 -10.94 5.39
CA GLN A 98 12.87 -11.93 5.15
C GLN A 98 13.95 -11.39 4.20
N GLU A 99 13.54 -10.79 3.09
CA GLU A 99 14.46 -10.19 2.13
C GLU A 99 15.27 -9.03 2.74
N ARG A 100 14.63 -8.19 3.54
CA ARG A 100 15.33 -7.13 4.29
C ARG A 100 16.36 -7.70 5.26
N SER A 101 16.00 -8.76 5.98
CA SER A 101 16.90 -9.45 6.89
C SER A 101 18.13 -10.00 6.16
N ALA A 102 17.91 -10.68 5.04
CA ALA A 102 18.98 -11.24 4.20
C ALA A 102 19.95 -10.17 3.68
N ARG A 103 19.45 -8.97 3.41
CA ARG A 103 20.25 -7.80 2.98
C ARG A 103 20.84 -6.99 4.14
N GLY A 104 20.63 -7.38 5.38
CA GLY A 104 21.11 -6.66 6.57
C GLY A 104 20.42 -5.32 6.80
N LEU A 105 19.25 -5.07 6.18
CA LEU A 105 18.55 -3.80 6.25
C LEU A 105 17.67 -3.69 7.52
N GLY A 106 17.62 -2.49 8.12
CA GLY A 106 16.67 -2.16 9.19
C GLY A 106 17.08 -2.60 10.59
N ARG A 107 18.33 -3.02 10.81
CA ARG A 107 18.85 -3.42 12.13
C ARG A 107 18.99 -2.24 13.10
N ASP A 108 19.23 -1.04 12.57
CA ASP A 108 19.51 0.16 13.37
C ASP A 108 18.24 0.77 14.02
N GLN A 109 17.06 0.37 13.60
CA GLN A 109 15.79 0.84 14.12
C GLN A 109 14.85 -0.34 14.41
N PRO A 110 14.89 -0.95 15.59
CA PRO A 110 14.03 -2.07 15.94
C PRO A 110 12.55 -1.75 15.75
N ARG A 111 11.83 -2.66 15.10
CA ARG A 111 10.37 -2.59 14.88
C ARG A 111 9.76 -3.94 15.23
N PRO A 112 8.49 -4.01 15.69
CA PRO A 112 7.86 -5.27 16.06
C PRO A 112 7.97 -6.36 14.98
N ARG A 113 7.83 -6.00 13.70
CA ARG A 113 7.95 -6.92 12.57
C ARG A 113 9.34 -7.49 12.34
N HIS A 114 10.40 -6.91 12.93
CA HIS A 114 11.76 -7.47 12.85
C HIS A 114 11.90 -8.75 13.68
N ALA A 115 10.94 -9.06 14.58
CA ALA A 115 10.86 -10.35 15.22
C ALA A 115 10.75 -11.53 14.22
N MET A 116 10.25 -11.28 13.01
CA MET A 116 10.12 -12.28 11.94
C MET A 116 11.44 -12.56 11.18
N TYR A 117 12.50 -11.76 11.38
CA TYR A 117 13.75 -11.84 10.60
C TYR A 117 14.43 -13.22 10.69
N GLY A 118 14.64 -13.85 9.52
CA GLY A 118 15.33 -15.14 9.42
C GLY A 118 14.56 -16.34 9.98
N LYS A 119 13.26 -16.16 10.33
CA LYS A 119 12.44 -17.19 10.96
C LYS A 119 11.45 -17.78 9.95
N PRO A 120 11.15 -19.09 10.02
CA PRO A 120 10.12 -19.69 9.19
C PRO A 120 8.72 -19.10 9.52
N LEU A 121 7.80 -19.22 8.59
CA LEU A 121 6.47 -18.58 8.67
C LEU A 121 5.66 -19.04 9.88
N ASP A 122 5.83 -20.29 10.29
CA ASP A 122 5.16 -20.94 11.44
C ASP A 122 5.92 -20.77 12.77
N HIS A 123 7.03 -20.03 12.80
CA HIS A 123 7.78 -19.75 14.03
C HIS A 123 6.94 -18.94 15.02
N GLU A 124 7.08 -19.23 16.32
CA GLU A 124 6.33 -18.58 17.40
C GLU A 124 6.35 -17.03 17.35
N ASP A 125 7.47 -16.41 17.04
CA ASP A 125 7.58 -14.95 16.95
C ASP A 125 6.85 -14.38 15.71
N VAL A 126 6.74 -15.15 14.63
CA VAL A 126 5.93 -14.76 13.45
C VAL A 126 4.46 -14.85 13.78
N LEU A 127 4.04 -15.91 14.49
CA LEU A 127 2.68 -16.09 14.98
C LEU A 127 2.33 -15.02 16.03
N ALA A 128 3.23 -14.69 16.93
CA ALA A 128 3.06 -13.61 17.91
C ALA A 128 2.91 -12.24 17.20
N PHE A 129 3.73 -11.95 16.19
CA PHE A 129 3.56 -10.74 15.38
C PHE A 129 2.19 -10.72 14.66
N LEU A 130 1.75 -11.84 14.10
CA LEU A 130 0.43 -11.94 13.49
C LEU A 130 -0.66 -11.61 14.51
N ALA A 131 -0.60 -12.21 15.69
CA ALA A 131 -1.61 -12.05 16.72
C ALA A 131 -1.69 -10.62 17.29
N GLU A 132 -0.55 -9.99 17.54
CA GLU A 132 -0.47 -8.76 18.33
C GLU A 132 0.02 -7.54 17.53
N GLY A 133 0.95 -7.73 16.59
CA GLY A 133 1.62 -6.66 15.85
C GLY A 133 0.95 -6.31 14.51
N PHE A 134 0.17 -7.21 13.93
CA PHE A 134 -0.38 -7.04 12.58
C PHE A 134 -1.68 -6.22 12.54
N GLY A 135 -2.51 -6.27 13.59
CA GLY A 135 -3.77 -5.52 13.65
C GLY A 135 -3.67 -4.04 13.25
N PRO A 136 -2.65 -3.29 13.69
CA PRO A 136 -2.44 -1.89 13.27
C PRO A 136 -2.31 -1.70 11.75
N HIS A 137 -1.85 -2.70 11.00
CA HIS A 137 -1.76 -2.62 9.53
C HIS A 137 -3.15 -2.72 8.88
N ILE A 138 -3.99 -3.65 9.34
CA ILE A 138 -5.38 -3.77 8.89
C ILE A 138 -6.17 -2.51 9.27
N ALA A 139 -6.01 -2.02 10.50
CA ALA A 139 -6.70 -0.83 10.98
C ALA A 139 -6.36 0.45 10.17
N ARG A 140 -5.15 0.54 9.58
CA ARG A 140 -4.81 1.63 8.66
C ARG A 140 -5.66 1.59 7.39
N ALA A 141 -5.79 0.42 6.77
CA ALA A 141 -6.64 0.24 5.59
C ALA A 141 -8.08 0.62 5.90
N ASN A 142 -8.59 0.13 7.02
CA ASN A 142 -9.95 0.37 7.48
C ASN A 142 -10.23 1.86 7.72
N GLY A 143 -9.31 2.55 8.38
CA GLY A 143 -9.43 3.98 8.64
C GLY A 143 -9.54 4.80 7.36
N TRP A 144 -8.72 4.52 6.35
CA TRP A 144 -8.78 5.24 5.07
C TRP A 144 -10.01 4.87 4.25
N LEU A 145 -10.40 3.59 4.20
CA LEU A 145 -11.58 3.11 3.47
C LEU A 145 -12.86 3.81 3.95
N HIS A 146 -13.05 3.90 5.27
CA HIS A 146 -14.28 4.42 5.86
C HIS A 146 -14.22 5.92 6.17
N SER A 147 -13.10 6.58 5.87
CA SER A 147 -12.95 8.02 6.13
C SER A 147 -13.82 8.90 5.23
N GLY A 148 -14.20 8.43 4.05
CA GLY A 148 -14.78 9.26 3.00
C GLY A 148 -13.84 10.34 2.43
N ARG A 149 -12.53 10.26 2.79
CA ARG A 149 -11.51 11.28 2.45
C ARG A 149 -10.44 10.75 1.49
N ALA A 150 -10.63 9.56 0.94
CA ALA A 150 -9.76 8.98 -0.08
C ALA A 150 -10.59 8.18 -1.08
N ILE A 151 -10.22 8.22 -2.33
CA ILE A 151 -10.81 7.42 -3.41
C ILE A 151 -10.31 5.98 -3.24
N PRO A 152 -11.18 5.00 -2.94
CA PRO A 152 -10.74 3.63 -2.71
C PRO A 152 -10.56 2.86 -4.01
N ILE A 153 -9.55 1.99 -4.04
CA ILE A 153 -9.36 0.98 -5.06
C ILE A 153 -8.91 -0.33 -4.40
N ARG A 154 -9.38 -1.48 -4.90
CA ARG A 154 -8.96 -2.79 -4.42
C ARG A 154 -7.83 -3.35 -5.29
N TYR A 155 -6.82 -3.91 -4.64
CA TYR A 155 -5.71 -4.58 -5.33
C TYR A 155 -6.20 -5.70 -6.25
N GLU A 156 -7.20 -6.45 -5.79
CA GLU A 156 -7.79 -7.57 -6.51
C GLU A 156 -8.54 -7.11 -7.77
N GLU A 157 -9.20 -5.95 -7.72
CA GLU A 157 -9.88 -5.36 -8.90
C GLU A 157 -8.88 -4.99 -10.00
N LEU A 158 -7.68 -4.54 -9.62
CA LEU A 158 -6.60 -4.28 -10.59
C LEU A 158 -6.11 -5.55 -11.30
N HIS A 159 -6.42 -6.74 -10.78
CA HIS A 159 -6.11 -8.02 -11.44
C HIS A 159 -7.27 -8.57 -12.26
N THR A 160 -8.51 -8.34 -11.83
CA THR A 160 -9.70 -8.91 -12.49
C THR A 160 -10.31 -7.99 -13.56
N ASP A 161 -10.36 -6.70 -13.29
CA ASP A 161 -10.87 -5.66 -14.19
C ASP A 161 -10.02 -4.38 -14.05
N PRO A 162 -8.77 -4.38 -14.50
CA PRO A 162 -7.86 -3.25 -14.28
C PRO A 162 -8.33 -1.96 -14.96
N VAL A 163 -8.93 -2.05 -16.13
CA VAL A 163 -9.42 -0.87 -16.87
C VAL A 163 -10.60 -0.24 -16.15
N GLY A 164 -11.61 -1.03 -15.79
CA GLY A 164 -12.78 -0.53 -15.07
C GLY A 164 -12.42 -0.01 -13.68
N ALA A 165 -11.51 -0.68 -12.96
CA ALA A 165 -11.03 -0.22 -11.66
C ALA A 165 -10.34 1.14 -11.73
N LEU A 166 -9.42 1.32 -12.68
CA LEU A 166 -8.72 2.60 -12.89
C LEU A 166 -9.66 3.68 -13.41
N LYS A 167 -10.62 3.31 -14.29
CA LYS A 167 -11.61 4.27 -14.77
C LYS A 167 -12.43 4.86 -13.61
N ARG A 168 -12.91 4.03 -12.67
CA ARG A 168 -13.64 4.52 -11.48
C ARG A 168 -12.81 5.50 -10.63
N VAL A 169 -11.49 5.31 -10.57
CA VAL A 169 -10.59 6.22 -9.85
C VAL A 169 -10.36 7.50 -10.65
N THR A 170 -10.06 7.39 -11.94
CA THR A 170 -9.77 8.56 -12.78
C THR A 170 -11.02 9.44 -12.97
N ASP A 171 -12.22 8.87 -13.04
CA ASP A 171 -13.48 9.64 -13.14
C ASP A 171 -13.72 10.53 -11.88
N GLN A 172 -13.11 10.19 -10.74
CA GLN A 172 -13.17 11.00 -9.51
C GLN A 172 -12.01 11.99 -9.35
N ILE A 173 -10.93 11.82 -10.10
CA ILE A 173 -9.77 12.73 -10.13
C ILE A 173 -9.94 13.70 -11.31
N GLU A 174 -9.66 13.22 -12.49
CA GLU A 174 -9.84 13.88 -13.78
C GLU A 174 -10.03 12.78 -14.83
N PRO A 175 -11.20 12.72 -15.51
CA PRO A 175 -11.47 11.66 -16.46
C PRO A 175 -10.45 11.61 -17.59
N VAL A 176 -9.99 10.42 -17.94
CA VAL A 176 -9.06 10.17 -19.04
C VAL A 176 -9.64 9.18 -20.03
N ARG A 177 -9.12 9.18 -21.26
CA ARG A 177 -9.49 8.19 -22.26
C ARG A 177 -8.95 6.81 -21.89
N GLU A 178 -9.69 5.77 -22.24
CA GLU A 178 -9.36 4.38 -21.93
C GLU A 178 -8.00 3.95 -22.47
N GLU A 179 -7.62 4.44 -23.67
CA GLU A 179 -6.33 4.12 -24.27
C GLU A 179 -5.16 4.55 -23.38
N ARG A 180 -5.32 5.66 -22.62
CA ARG A 180 -4.30 6.13 -21.66
C ARG A 180 -4.18 5.20 -20.47
N ILE A 181 -5.31 4.64 -19.99
CA ILE A 181 -5.32 3.62 -18.93
C ILE A 181 -4.62 2.35 -19.43
N ILE A 182 -4.96 1.88 -20.61
CA ILE A 182 -4.35 0.68 -21.23
C ILE A 182 -2.83 0.87 -21.39
N ALA A 183 -2.40 2.03 -21.88
CA ALA A 183 -0.97 2.34 -22.03
C ALA A 183 -0.24 2.33 -20.67
N ALA A 184 -0.85 2.85 -19.62
CA ALA A 184 -0.29 2.83 -18.27
C ALA A 184 -0.20 1.41 -17.71
N LEU A 185 -1.22 0.56 -17.93
CA LEU A 185 -1.20 -0.84 -17.54
C LEU A 185 -0.04 -1.60 -18.21
N GLU A 186 0.19 -1.36 -19.49
CA GLU A 186 1.31 -1.95 -20.22
C GLU A 186 2.68 -1.46 -19.70
N ALA A 187 2.80 -0.16 -19.41
CA ALA A 187 4.04 0.42 -18.90
C ALA A 187 4.39 -0.07 -17.50
N CYS A 188 3.37 -0.28 -16.64
CA CYS A 188 3.51 -0.65 -15.23
C CYS A 188 3.36 -2.18 -14.98
N ARG A 189 3.53 -3.02 -16.00
CA ARG A 189 3.59 -4.48 -15.80
C ARG A 189 4.74 -4.88 -14.89
N ALA A 190 4.50 -5.85 -14.03
CA ALA A 190 5.48 -6.31 -13.04
C ALA A 190 6.84 -6.68 -13.66
N GLU A 191 6.85 -7.30 -14.84
CA GLU A 191 8.05 -7.68 -15.59
C GLU A 191 8.87 -6.46 -16.01
N ARG A 192 8.21 -5.42 -16.53
CA ARG A 192 8.86 -4.17 -16.93
C ARG A 192 9.43 -3.40 -15.73
N VAL A 193 8.64 -3.33 -14.64
CA VAL A 193 9.07 -2.67 -13.39
C VAL A 193 10.31 -3.35 -12.81
N ARG A 194 10.36 -4.70 -12.83
CA ARG A 194 11.55 -5.47 -12.37
C ARG A 194 12.79 -5.23 -13.23
N GLN A 195 12.61 -4.98 -14.53
CA GLN A 195 13.74 -4.75 -15.46
C GLN A 195 14.30 -3.32 -15.38
N GLN A 196 13.48 -2.35 -15.01
CA GLN A 196 13.85 -0.95 -15.02
C GLN A 196 14.57 -0.49 -13.75
N ASP A 197 14.31 -1.13 -12.62
CA ASP A 197 14.89 -0.73 -11.33
C ASP A 197 15.15 -1.95 -10.44
N GLU A 198 16.42 -2.22 -10.19
CA GLU A 198 16.87 -3.29 -9.27
C GLU A 198 16.31 -3.13 -7.87
N LYS A 199 16.11 -1.87 -7.39
CA LYS A 199 15.47 -1.61 -6.10
C LYS A 199 13.97 -1.95 -6.12
N MET A 200 13.33 -1.86 -7.27
CA MET A 200 11.92 -2.22 -7.42
C MET A 200 11.71 -3.72 -7.63
N ALA A 201 12.69 -4.43 -8.19
CA ALA A 201 12.60 -5.87 -8.45
C ALA A 201 12.27 -6.68 -7.19
N TRP A 202 12.85 -6.35 -6.04
CA TRP A 202 12.57 -7.03 -4.78
C TRP A 202 11.28 -6.57 -4.08
N HIS A 203 10.73 -5.39 -4.42
CA HIS A 203 9.42 -4.96 -3.95
C HIS A 203 8.27 -5.72 -4.62
N VAL A 204 8.47 -6.22 -5.85
CA VAL A 204 7.47 -6.92 -6.66
C VAL A 204 7.80 -8.43 -6.69
N ARG A 205 7.58 -9.13 -5.56
CA ARG A 205 7.88 -10.57 -5.42
C ARG A 205 7.00 -11.44 -6.33
N SER A 206 5.74 -11.60 -6.01
CA SER A 206 4.80 -12.49 -6.75
C SER A 206 3.81 -11.71 -7.60
N ALA A 207 3.39 -10.52 -7.16
CA ALA A 207 2.33 -9.71 -7.79
C ALA A 207 1.05 -10.54 -8.06
N ARG A 208 0.70 -11.48 -7.17
CA ARG A 208 -0.45 -12.38 -7.31
C ARG A 208 -1.50 -12.11 -6.26
N VAL A 209 -2.76 -12.38 -6.58
CA VAL A 209 -3.88 -12.46 -5.65
C VAL A 209 -4.00 -13.90 -5.13
N GLY A 210 -4.28 -14.05 -3.83
CA GLY A 210 -4.51 -15.35 -3.21
C GLY A 210 -3.25 -16.14 -2.85
N ASP A 211 -2.06 -15.55 -2.91
CA ASP A 211 -0.78 -16.18 -2.52
C ASP A 211 -0.83 -16.75 -1.08
N SER A 212 -1.62 -16.13 -0.21
CA SER A 212 -1.86 -16.58 1.17
C SER A 212 -2.54 -17.95 1.29
N ARG A 213 -3.31 -18.36 0.28
CA ARG A 213 -4.01 -19.66 0.30
C ARG A 213 -3.06 -20.85 0.28
N GLU A 214 -1.91 -20.68 -0.37
CA GLU A 214 -0.87 -21.71 -0.47
C GLU A 214 0.13 -21.67 0.70
N LYS A 215 0.19 -20.55 1.44
CA LYS A 215 1.26 -20.29 2.41
C LYS A 215 0.80 -20.37 3.86
N LEU A 216 -0.44 -20.01 4.16
CA LEU A 216 -0.95 -19.97 5.51
C LEU A 216 -1.53 -21.32 5.92
N SER A 217 -1.11 -21.82 7.09
CA SER A 217 -1.65 -23.02 7.73
C SER A 217 -2.86 -22.69 8.62
N ASP A 218 -3.51 -23.74 9.12
CA ASP A 218 -4.67 -23.61 10.03
C ASP A 218 -4.38 -22.77 11.27
N VAL A 219 -3.14 -22.82 11.79
CA VAL A 219 -2.73 -22.02 12.96
C VAL A 219 -2.79 -20.51 12.61
N HIS A 220 -2.31 -20.12 11.45
CA HIS A 220 -2.41 -18.74 10.99
C HIS A 220 -3.86 -18.31 10.80
N LEU A 221 -4.68 -19.16 10.18
CA LEU A 221 -6.08 -18.86 9.94
C LEU A 221 -6.87 -18.75 11.27
N ALA A 222 -6.55 -19.59 12.26
CA ALA A 222 -7.12 -19.48 13.59
C ALA A 222 -6.80 -18.16 14.27
N LEU A 223 -5.53 -17.69 14.19
CA LEU A 223 -5.13 -16.39 14.72
C LEU A 223 -5.81 -15.22 14.00
N PHE A 224 -5.95 -15.29 12.67
CA PHE A 224 -6.72 -14.28 11.94
C PHE A 224 -8.18 -14.21 12.40
N ARG A 225 -8.82 -15.36 12.57
CA ARG A 225 -10.21 -15.43 13.07
C ARG A 225 -10.33 -14.87 14.48
N GLU A 226 -9.42 -15.25 15.36
CA GLU A 226 -9.47 -14.85 16.77
C GLU A 226 -9.18 -13.36 16.98
N ARG A 227 -8.15 -12.84 16.29
CA ARG A 227 -7.60 -11.52 16.57
C ARG A 227 -8.06 -10.43 15.62
N HIS A 228 -8.47 -10.78 14.40
CA HIS A 228 -8.65 -9.79 13.32
C HIS A 228 -9.98 -9.90 12.57
N ALA A 229 -10.87 -10.81 12.95
CA ALA A 229 -12.10 -11.08 12.22
C ALA A 229 -12.92 -9.82 11.92
N ASP A 230 -13.13 -8.96 12.90
CA ASP A 230 -13.96 -7.76 12.74
C ASP A 230 -13.32 -6.73 11.81
N LEU A 231 -12.01 -6.55 11.87
CA LEU A 231 -11.28 -5.68 10.95
C LEU A 231 -11.30 -6.23 9.52
N ILE A 232 -11.21 -7.55 9.34
CA ILE A 232 -11.26 -8.19 8.02
C ILE A 232 -12.65 -8.00 7.41
N ARG A 233 -13.73 -8.27 8.17
CA ARG A 233 -15.11 -8.04 7.72
C ARG A 233 -15.36 -6.57 7.39
N SER A 234 -14.86 -5.65 8.21
CA SER A 234 -14.98 -4.22 8.00
C SER A 234 -14.31 -3.76 6.70
N LEU A 235 -13.25 -4.42 6.25
CA LEU A 235 -12.65 -4.18 4.94
C LEU A 235 -13.43 -4.84 3.78
N GLY A 236 -14.48 -5.62 4.06
CA GLY A 236 -15.29 -6.33 3.08
C GLY A 236 -14.65 -7.62 2.57
N TYR A 237 -13.76 -8.24 3.37
CA TYR A 237 -13.18 -9.55 3.06
C TYR A 237 -13.81 -10.65 3.92
N GLU A 238 -13.79 -11.87 3.38
CA GLU A 238 -14.24 -13.06 4.12
C GLU A 238 -13.20 -13.45 5.20
N VAL A 239 -13.70 -13.89 6.35
CA VAL A 239 -12.88 -14.46 7.40
C VAL A 239 -12.75 -15.96 7.14
N ARG A 240 -11.54 -16.37 6.79
CA ARG A 240 -11.20 -17.75 6.45
C ARG A 240 -10.90 -18.59 7.68
#